data_963351100788d053e5535fce2e6e5e4b
#
_entry.id   963351100788d053e5535fce2e6e5e4b
#
_cell.length_a   1.000
_cell.length_b   1.000
_cell.length_c   1.000
_cell.angle_alpha   90.00
_cell.angle_beta   90.00
_cell.angle_gamma   90.00
#
_symmetry.space_group_name_H-M   'P 1'
#
loop_
_entity.id
_entity.type
_entity.pdbx_description
1 polymer ?
#
loop_
_entity_poly.entity_id
_entity_poly.type
_entity_poly.pdbx_seq_one_letter_code
_entity_poly.pdbx_strand_id
1 'polypeptide(L)'
;MTIREKLSVGNRRYLETSNTKLRFDTAENGQHPYAIVVCCSDSRVIPEQIFSADIGDLFVIRVAGNVLDQHQLGSIEYAAGHLHCQHIIVLGHTGCGAVTAALAGGGDGFIKYITDDILEAVGSERDPDKACCLNVEHAVERLKKEFASHPEVGEAVIEGAIYDIKTGEVRWL
;
A
#
# COMPACT_ATOMS: atom_id res chain seq x y z
N MET A 1 -12.94 8.57 -28.10
CA MET A 1 -12.95 9.05 -26.70
C MET A 1 -11.51 9.15 -26.21
N THR A 2 -11.07 10.32 -25.84
CA THR A 2 -9.75 10.57 -25.24
C THR A 2 -9.69 10.02 -23.81
N ILE A 3 -8.49 9.88 -23.24
CA ILE A 3 -8.32 9.46 -21.83
C ILE A 3 -9.02 10.43 -20.88
N ARG A 4 -8.90 11.75 -21.12
CA ARG A 4 -9.61 12.78 -20.34
C ARG A 4 -11.13 12.59 -20.37
N GLU A 5 -11.69 12.35 -21.54
CA GLU A 5 -13.14 12.10 -21.67
C GLU A 5 -13.55 10.82 -20.91
N LYS A 6 -12.77 9.76 -21.00
CA LYS A 6 -13.02 8.52 -20.26
C LYS A 6 -13.03 8.77 -18.75
N LEU A 7 -12.05 9.49 -18.22
CA LEU A 7 -11.97 9.82 -16.78
C LEU A 7 -13.16 10.72 -16.35
N SER A 8 -13.54 11.69 -17.19
CA SER A 8 -14.68 12.57 -16.89
C SER A 8 -16.02 11.82 -16.88
N VAL A 9 -16.21 10.84 -17.77
CA VAL A 9 -17.38 9.94 -17.75
C VAL A 9 -17.37 9.09 -16.48
N GLY A 10 -16.22 8.53 -16.10
CA GLY A 10 -16.07 7.78 -14.86
C GLY A 10 -16.42 8.59 -13.62
N ASN A 11 -15.95 9.84 -13.55
CA ASN A 11 -16.28 10.72 -12.43
C ASN A 11 -17.78 11.04 -12.33
N ARG A 12 -18.47 11.30 -13.46
CA ARG A 12 -19.94 11.48 -13.44
C ARG A 12 -20.65 10.25 -12.88
N ARG A 13 -20.26 9.05 -13.32
CA ARG A 13 -20.81 7.80 -12.79
C ARG A 13 -20.53 7.65 -11.29
N TYR A 14 -19.33 7.99 -10.83
CA TYR A 14 -19.00 8.00 -9.41
C TYR A 14 -19.93 8.92 -8.60
N LEU A 15 -20.23 10.12 -9.10
CA LEU A 15 -21.16 11.05 -8.44
C LEU A 15 -22.59 10.48 -8.31
N GLU A 16 -23.02 9.66 -9.25
CA GLU A 16 -24.33 9.01 -9.25
C GLU A 16 -24.40 7.79 -8.31
N THR A 17 -23.28 7.08 -8.14
CA THR A 17 -23.25 5.77 -7.44
C THR A 17 -22.61 5.81 -6.06
N SER A 18 -21.78 6.82 -5.76
CA SER A 18 -21.09 6.90 -4.48
C SER A 18 -22.00 7.34 -3.34
N ASN A 19 -21.61 6.98 -2.11
CA ASN A 19 -22.30 7.41 -0.90
C ASN A 19 -22.14 8.91 -0.66
N THR A 20 -23.12 9.67 -1.16
CA THR A 20 -23.10 11.15 -1.09
C THR A 20 -23.08 11.65 0.36
N LYS A 21 -23.84 11.01 1.26
CA LYS A 21 -23.89 11.39 2.68
C LYS A 21 -22.51 11.23 3.32
N LEU A 22 -21.85 10.12 3.08
CA LEU A 22 -20.51 9.86 3.63
C LEU A 22 -19.47 10.84 3.07
N ARG A 23 -19.54 11.16 1.76
CA ARG A 23 -18.63 12.17 1.17
C ARG A 23 -18.78 13.55 1.82
N PHE A 24 -20.01 13.98 2.10
CA PHE A 24 -20.25 15.24 2.79
C PHE A 24 -19.77 15.19 4.24
N ASP A 25 -20.07 14.11 4.94
CA ASP A 25 -19.65 13.93 6.32
C ASP A 25 -18.12 13.96 6.47
N THR A 26 -17.41 13.20 5.65
CA THR A 26 -15.94 13.18 5.68
C THR A 26 -15.32 14.51 5.20
N ALA A 27 -16.00 15.27 4.35
CA ALA A 27 -15.53 16.59 3.95
C ALA A 27 -15.67 17.64 5.06
N GLU A 28 -16.69 17.53 5.91
CA GLU A 28 -16.93 18.46 7.01
C GLU A 28 -16.17 18.06 8.30
N ASN A 29 -16.09 16.76 8.59
CA ASN A 29 -15.57 16.24 9.85
C ASN A 29 -14.15 15.63 9.73
N GLY A 30 -13.59 15.57 8.51
CA GLY A 30 -12.28 14.96 8.26
C GLY A 30 -12.36 13.45 8.05
N GLN A 31 -11.18 12.85 7.89
CA GLN A 31 -11.03 11.40 7.75
C GLN A 31 -10.63 10.74 9.06
N HIS A 32 -11.14 9.55 9.34
CA HIS A 32 -10.83 8.76 10.52
C HIS A 32 -10.52 7.31 10.14
N PRO A 33 -9.39 7.08 9.44
CA PRO A 33 -9.05 5.75 8.97
C PRO A 33 -8.77 4.80 10.13
N TYR A 34 -9.29 3.57 10.05
CA TYR A 34 -8.99 2.54 11.03
C TYR A 34 -7.71 1.76 10.73
N ALA A 35 -7.18 1.85 9.48
CA ALA A 35 -5.92 1.23 9.09
C ALA A 35 -5.15 2.06 8.07
N ILE A 36 -3.82 2.01 8.17
CA ILE A 36 -2.87 2.48 7.15
C ILE A 36 -2.51 1.27 6.29
N VAL A 37 -2.70 1.35 4.98
CA VAL A 37 -2.34 0.28 4.06
C VAL A 37 -1.25 0.75 3.12
N VAL A 38 -0.05 0.18 3.27
CA VAL A 38 1.08 0.38 2.33
C VAL A 38 1.03 -0.73 1.29
N CYS A 39 0.82 -0.39 0.02
CA CYS A 39 0.66 -1.41 -1.02
C CYS A 39 1.28 -1.02 -2.37
N CYS A 40 1.26 -1.98 -3.30
CA CYS A 40 1.74 -1.75 -4.65
C CYS A 40 0.85 -0.77 -5.43
N SER A 41 1.47 0.01 -6.34
CA SER A 41 0.75 0.83 -7.33
C SER A 41 0.11 0.01 -8.47
N ASP A 42 0.22 -1.31 -8.46
CA ASP A 42 -0.42 -2.20 -9.43
C ASP A 42 -1.93 -1.91 -9.50
N SER A 43 -2.43 -1.67 -10.71
CA SER A 43 -3.83 -1.26 -10.93
C SER A 43 -4.86 -2.33 -10.52
N ARG A 44 -4.43 -3.55 -10.28
CA ARG A 44 -5.27 -4.68 -9.81
C ARG A 44 -5.37 -4.72 -8.28
N VAL A 45 -4.51 -4.00 -7.56
CA VAL A 45 -4.48 -3.93 -6.10
C VAL A 45 -5.20 -2.65 -5.67
N ILE A 46 -6.42 -2.78 -5.20
CA ILE A 46 -7.28 -1.67 -4.79
C ILE A 46 -7.72 -1.97 -3.35
N PRO A 47 -7.00 -1.49 -2.32
CA PRO A 47 -7.25 -1.85 -0.92
C PRO A 47 -8.70 -1.64 -0.49
N GLU A 48 -9.33 -0.56 -0.91
CA GLU A 48 -10.71 -0.26 -0.56
C GLU A 48 -11.68 -1.33 -1.07
N GLN A 49 -11.42 -1.91 -2.25
CA GLN A 49 -12.23 -3.02 -2.78
C GLN A 49 -11.88 -4.35 -2.11
N ILE A 50 -10.57 -4.62 -1.89
CA ILE A 50 -10.08 -5.86 -1.29
C ILE A 50 -10.66 -6.03 0.12
N PHE A 51 -10.71 -4.96 0.90
CA PHE A 51 -11.19 -4.97 2.29
C PHE A 51 -12.64 -4.50 2.45
N SER A 52 -13.36 -4.24 1.34
CA SER A 52 -14.73 -3.70 1.36
C SER A 52 -14.86 -2.44 2.22
N ALA A 53 -13.84 -1.59 2.16
CA ALA A 53 -13.78 -0.34 2.90
C ALA A 53 -14.44 0.80 2.12
N ASP A 54 -14.99 1.76 2.84
CA ASP A 54 -15.66 2.93 2.25
C ASP A 54 -14.75 4.19 2.35
N ILE A 55 -15.26 5.32 1.92
CA ILE A 55 -14.56 6.61 1.92
C ILE A 55 -14.18 6.99 3.36
N GLY A 56 -12.88 7.21 3.58
CA GLY A 56 -12.36 7.63 4.88
C GLY A 56 -11.92 6.48 5.80
N ASP A 57 -12.18 5.23 5.44
CA ASP A 57 -11.89 4.06 6.25
C ASP A 57 -10.42 3.65 6.25
N LEU A 58 -9.73 3.82 5.12
CA LEU A 58 -8.32 3.45 4.96
C LEU A 58 -7.46 4.66 4.58
N PHE A 59 -6.26 4.74 5.17
CA PHE A 59 -5.22 5.64 4.71
C PHE A 59 -4.26 4.87 3.81
N VAL A 60 -4.38 5.05 2.49
CA VAL A 60 -3.69 4.20 1.51
C VAL A 60 -2.44 4.88 0.97
N ILE A 61 -1.29 4.22 1.08
CA ILE A 61 0.00 4.64 0.55
C ILE A 61 0.41 3.65 -0.54
N ARG A 62 0.60 4.12 -1.78
CA ARG A 62 0.88 3.27 -2.94
C ARG A 62 2.21 3.62 -3.59
N VAL A 63 3.04 2.61 -3.77
CA VAL A 63 4.30 2.69 -4.51
C VAL A 63 4.58 1.36 -5.19
N ALA A 64 5.20 1.34 -6.38
CA ALA A 64 5.51 0.09 -7.07
C ALA A 64 6.34 -0.84 -6.17
N GLY A 65 5.92 -2.11 -6.06
CA GLY A 65 6.59 -3.09 -5.19
C GLY A 65 6.43 -2.85 -3.68
N ASN A 66 5.50 -1.98 -3.25
CA ASN A 66 5.28 -1.62 -1.83
C ASN A 66 6.57 -1.31 -1.03
N VAL A 67 7.60 -0.79 -1.72
CA VAL A 67 8.85 -0.35 -1.09
C VAL A 67 8.62 0.90 -0.24
N LEU A 68 9.56 1.19 0.65
CA LEU A 68 9.45 2.33 1.56
C LEU A 68 10.57 3.33 1.28
N ASP A 69 10.24 4.61 1.23
CA ASP A 69 11.19 5.70 1.31
C ASP A 69 10.73 6.74 2.33
N GLN A 70 11.41 7.87 2.40
CA GLN A 70 11.11 8.92 3.38
C GLN A 70 9.69 9.50 3.23
N HIS A 71 9.11 9.49 2.03
CA HIS A 71 7.76 10.00 1.81
C HIS A 71 6.69 9.03 2.31
N GLN A 72 6.89 7.72 2.13
CA GLN A 72 6.00 6.71 2.71
C GLN A 72 6.11 6.71 4.24
N LEU A 73 7.33 6.76 4.79
CA LEU A 73 7.54 6.86 6.25
C LEU A 73 6.87 8.11 6.83
N GLY A 74 7.06 9.28 6.21
CA GLY A 74 6.41 10.52 6.66
C GLY A 74 4.88 10.47 6.54
N SER A 75 4.34 9.76 5.53
CA SER A 75 2.89 9.57 5.40
C SER A 75 2.32 8.67 6.49
N ILE A 76 3.07 7.62 6.88
CA ILE A 76 2.71 6.72 7.99
C ILE A 76 2.73 7.50 9.30
N GLU A 77 3.80 8.26 9.56
CA GLU A 77 3.93 9.11 10.75
C GLU A 77 2.76 10.10 10.86
N TYR A 78 2.42 10.76 9.75
CA TYR A 78 1.26 11.66 9.71
C TYR A 78 -0.04 10.95 10.07
N ALA A 79 -0.31 9.79 9.49
CA ALA A 79 -1.55 9.08 9.76
C ALA A 79 -1.61 8.52 11.19
N ALA A 80 -0.51 8.01 11.71
CA ALA A 80 -0.45 7.50 13.08
C ALA A 80 -0.54 8.63 14.12
N GLY A 81 0.20 9.74 13.93
CA GLY A 81 0.25 10.85 14.88
C GLY A 81 -0.96 11.78 14.80
N HIS A 82 -1.29 12.24 13.60
CA HIS A 82 -2.36 13.24 13.43
C HIS A 82 -3.77 12.66 13.24
N LEU A 83 -3.88 11.45 12.67
CA LEU A 83 -5.17 10.78 12.49
C LEU A 83 -5.41 9.68 13.52
N HIS A 84 -4.46 9.44 14.43
CA HIS A 84 -4.50 8.42 15.47
C HIS A 84 -4.75 7.00 14.95
N CYS A 85 -4.29 6.71 13.73
CA CYS A 85 -4.44 5.41 13.10
C CYS A 85 -3.28 4.49 13.50
N GLN A 86 -3.53 3.53 14.37
CA GLN A 86 -2.50 2.70 15.01
C GLN A 86 -2.38 1.28 14.42
N HIS A 87 -3.00 1.01 13.27
CA HIS A 87 -2.86 -0.25 12.54
C HIS A 87 -2.21 0.00 11.17
N ILE A 88 -1.05 -0.62 10.94
CA ILE A 88 -0.26 -0.47 9.71
C ILE A 88 -0.17 -1.83 9.03
N ILE A 89 -0.68 -1.94 7.82
CA ILE A 89 -0.65 -3.15 7.02
C ILE A 89 0.27 -2.95 5.81
N VAL A 90 1.29 -3.78 5.67
CA VAL A 90 2.06 -3.86 4.42
C VAL A 90 1.43 -4.95 3.56
N LEU A 91 0.74 -4.55 2.51
CA LEU A 91 0.03 -5.44 1.60
C LEU A 91 0.83 -5.66 0.31
N GLY A 92 1.55 -6.77 0.23
CA GLY A 92 2.12 -7.28 -1.02
C GLY A 92 1.07 -8.01 -1.85
N HIS A 93 1.47 -8.50 -3.02
CA HIS A 93 0.57 -9.28 -3.88
C HIS A 93 1.32 -10.26 -4.77
N THR A 94 0.65 -11.34 -5.19
CA THR A 94 1.21 -12.30 -6.15
C THR A 94 1.40 -11.67 -7.53
N GLY A 95 2.41 -12.08 -8.26
CA GLY A 95 2.68 -11.60 -9.62
C GLY A 95 3.04 -10.11 -9.69
N CYS A 96 3.75 -9.58 -8.69
CA CYS A 96 4.20 -8.20 -8.66
C CYS A 96 5.25 -7.92 -9.75
N GLY A 97 4.96 -6.95 -10.64
CA GLY A 97 5.86 -6.57 -11.72
C GLY A 97 7.19 -6.03 -11.24
N ALA A 98 7.22 -5.28 -10.14
CA ALA A 98 8.45 -4.74 -9.57
C ALA A 98 9.35 -5.85 -8.99
N VAL A 99 8.76 -6.84 -8.30
CA VAL A 99 9.49 -8.02 -7.80
C VAL A 99 10.04 -8.82 -8.97
N THR A 100 9.23 -9.07 -10.01
CA THR A 100 9.67 -9.78 -11.22
C THR A 100 10.84 -9.05 -11.89
N ALA A 101 10.79 -7.73 -12.02
CA ALA A 101 11.86 -6.93 -12.59
C ALA A 101 13.15 -6.99 -11.76
N ALA A 102 13.04 -6.93 -10.43
CA ALA A 102 14.16 -7.07 -9.53
C ALA A 102 14.85 -8.44 -9.71
N LEU A 103 14.08 -9.54 -9.71
CA LEU A 103 14.61 -10.89 -9.89
C LEU A 103 15.24 -11.12 -11.28
N ALA A 104 14.80 -10.38 -12.29
CA ALA A 104 15.36 -10.43 -13.64
C ALA A 104 16.66 -9.62 -13.82
N GLY A 105 17.18 -8.99 -12.78
CA GLY A 105 18.42 -8.23 -12.82
C GLY A 105 18.25 -6.74 -12.54
N GLY A 106 17.06 -6.31 -12.12
CA GLY A 106 16.77 -4.94 -11.74
C GLY A 106 16.29 -4.04 -12.89
N GLY A 107 16.27 -2.74 -12.65
CA GLY A 107 15.80 -1.73 -13.57
C GLY A 107 16.83 -0.62 -13.80
N ASP A 108 16.58 0.22 -14.81
CA ASP A 108 17.36 1.40 -15.12
C ASP A 108 16.70 2.68 -14.57
N GLY A 109 17.51 3.75 -14.53
CA GLY A 109 17.03 5.08 -14.10
C GLY A 109 16.39 5.06 -12.72
N PHE A 110 15.22 5.64 -12.58
CA PHE A 110 14.50 5.69 -11.30
C PHE A 110 13.89 4.34 -10.86
N ILE A 111 13.69 3.41 -11.80
CA ILE A 111 13.21 2.05 -11.47
C ILE A 111 14.24 1.32 -10.60
N LYS A 112 15.52 1.65 -10.77
CA LYS A 112 16.61 1.07 -10.01
C LYS A 112 16.45 1.21 -8.48
N TYR A 113 15.96 2.33 -8.00
CA TYR A 113 15.72 2.53 -6.56
C TYR A 113 14.73 1.49 -6.01
N ILE A 114 13.65 1.24 -6.76
CA ILE A 114 12.64 0.24 -6.37
C ILE A 114 13.22 -1.18 -6.41
N THR A 115 13.93 -1.51 -7.48
CA THR A 115 14.47 -2.86 -7.65
C THR A 115 15.64 -3.16 -6.72
N ASP A 116 16.45 -2.16 -6.35
CA ASP A 116 17.51 -2.32 -5.37
C ASP A 116 16.94 -2.60 -3.96
N ASP A 117 15.92 -1.86 -3.54
CA ASP A 117 15.24 -2.11 -2.25
C ASP A 117 14.64 -3.52 -2.21
N ILE A 118 14.01 -3.97 -3.31
CA ILE A 118 13.46 -5.33 -3.39
C ILE A 118 14.59 -6.37 -3.36
N LEU A 119 15.70 -6.15 -4.06
CA LEU A 119 16.85 -7.08 -4.06
C LEU A 119 17.49 -7.18 -2.69
N GLU A 120 17.56 -6.09 -1.93
CA GLU A 120 18.01 -6.12 -0.52
C GLU A 120 17.09 -7.01 0.31
N ALA A 121 15.77 -6.86 0.16
CA ALA A 121 14.77 -7.64 0.89
C ALA A 121 14.82 -9.14 0.57
N VAL A 122 14.96 -9.51 -0.70
CA VAL A 122 14.83 -10.91 -1.16
C VAL A 122 16.15 -11.68 -1.14
N GLY A 123 17.30 -10.99 -1.13
CA GLY A 123 18.63 -11.61 -1.11
C GLY A 123 18.84 -12.60 -2.26
N SER A 124 19.09 -13.87 -1.93
CA SER A 124 19.33 -14.94 -2.90
C SER A 124 18.07 -15.68 -3.36
N GLU A 125 16.86 -15.33 -2.86
CA GLU A 125 15.61 -15.96 -3.31
C GLU A 125 15.33 -15.61 -4.77
N ARG A 126 14.80 -16.59 -5.52
CA ARG A 126 14.48 -16.43 -6.95
C ARG A 126 13.07 -16.90 -7.29
N ASP A 127 12.36 -17.51 -6.35
CA ASP A 127 10.94 -17.83 -6.49
C ASP A 127 10.12 -16.53 -6.33
N PRO A 128 9.31 -16.12 -7.34
CA PRO A 128 8.60 -14.84 -7.30
C PRO A 128 7.59 -14.73 -6.15
N ASP A 129 6.92 -15.82 -5.79
CA ASP A 129 5.90 -15.79 -4.73
C ASP A 129 6.55 -15.67 -3.36
N LYS A 130 7.66 -16.39 -3.14
CA LYS A 130 8.45 -16.22 -1.91
C LYS A 130 9.10 -14.84 -1.83
N ALA A 131 9.61 -14.33 -2.95
CA ALA A 131 10.17 -12.99 -3.01
C ALA A 131 9.14 -11.91 -2.64
N CYS A 132 7.88 -12.06 -3.06
CA CYS A 132 6.81 -11.17 -2.63
C CYS A 132 6.61 -11.21 -1.10
N CYS A 133 6.66 -12.39 -0.47
CA CYS A 133 6.55 -12.51 0.98
C CYS A 133 7.75 -11.86 1.70
N LEU A 134 8.97 -12.17 1.28
CA LEU A 134 10.20 -11.59 1.86
C LEU A 134 10.23 -10.07 1.76
N ASN A 135 9.78 -9.51 0.63
CA ASN A 135 9.69 -8.07 0.45
C ASN A 135 8.70 -7.42 1.43
N VAL A 136 7.57 -8.06 1.72
CA VAL A 136 6.62 -7.60 2.74
C VAL A 136 7.21 -7.72 4.14
N GLU A 137 7.79 -8.87 4.49
CA GLU A 137 8.43 -9.11 5.79
C GLU A 137 9.53 -8.09 6.07
N HIS A 138 10.39 -7.82 5.07
CA HIS A 138 11.44 -6.80 5.15
C HIS A 138 10.86 -5.40 5.42
N ALA A 139 9.79 -5.02 4.71
CA ALA A 139 9.15 -3.74 4.92
C ALA A 139 8.53 -3.63 6.33
N VAL A 140 7.91 -4.69 6.83
CA VAL A 140 7.39 -4.76 8.21
C VAL A 140 8.51 -4.61 9.24
N GLU A 141 9.61 -5.32 9.08
CA GLU A 141 10.77 -5.23 9.98
C GLU A 141 11.38 -3.82 9.95
N ARG A 142 11.50 -3.24 8.76
CA ARG A 142 11.98 -1.86 8.59
C ARG A 142 11.09 -0.87 9.33
N LEU A 143 9.77 -0.95 9.17
CA LEU A 143 8.84 -0.07 9.88
C LEU A 143 8.95 -0.22 11.39
N LYS A 144 9.00 -1.46 11.91
CA LYS A 144 9.19 -1.73 13.33
C LYS A 144 10.49 -1.11 13.87
N LYS A 145 11.57 -1.19 13.09
CA LYS A 145 12.87 -0.62 13.46
C LYS A 145 12.87 0.91 13.44
N GLU A 146 12.37 1.52 12.34
CA GLU A 146 12.35 2.98 12.16
C GLU A 146 11.48 3.67 13.23
N PHE A 147 10.36 3.05 13.58
CA PHE A 147 9.40 3.63 14.52
C PHE A 147 9.52 3.12 15.97
N ALA A 148 10.47 2.24 16.28
CA ALA A 148 10.61 1.63 17.62
C ALA A 148 10.64 2.64 18.78
N SER A 149 11.20 3.82 18.58
CA SER A 149 11.30 4.89 19.58
C SER A 149 10.43 6.10 19.25
N HIS A 150 9.58 5.98 18.22
CA HIS A 150 8.75 7.12 17.80
C HIS A 150 7.54 7.26 18.74
N PRO A 151 7.31 8.44 19.34
CA PRO A 151 6.31 8.61 20.41
C PRO A 151 4.86 8.35 19.93
N GLU A 152 4.59 8.55 18.65
CA GLU A 152 3.23 8.47 18.09
C GLU A 152 2.99 7.19 17.27
N VAL A 153 4.05 6.47 16.87
CA VAL A 153 3.97 5.28 16.00
C VAL A 153 4.55 4.03 16.66
N GLY A 154 5.38 4.19 17.70
CA GLY A 154 6.12 3.09 18.32
C GLY A 154 5.25 1.97 18.92
N GLU A 155 4.00 2.28 19.28
CA GLU A 155 3.03 1.31 19.79
C GLU A 155 2.06 0.77 18.71
N ALA A 156 2.21 1.21 17.45
CA ALA A 156 1.34 0.77 16.37
C ALA A 156 1.49 -0.73 16.11
N VAL A 157 0.40 -1.38 15.79
CA VAL A 157 0.38 -2.76 15.29
C VAL A 157 0.81 -2.74 13.84
N ILE A 158 1.91 -3.42 13.51
CA ILE A 158 2.47 -3.48 12.15
C ILE A 158 2.46 -4.92 11.67
N GLU A 159 1.68 -5.21 10.63
CA GLU A 159 1.47 -6.55 10.08
C GLU A 159 1.74 -6.60 8.58
N GLY A 160 2.09 -7.78 8.09
CA GLY A 160 2.27 -8.06 6.68
C GLY A 160 1.16 -8.96 6.14
N ALA A 161 0.79 -8.75 4.88
CA ALA A 161 -0.15 -9.62 4.19
C ALA A 161 0.17 -9.73 2.69
N ILE A 162 -0.28 -10.81 2.06
CA ILE A 162 -0.19 -11.04 0.61
C ILE A 162 -1.59 -11.20 0.04
N TYR A 163 -1.92 -10.35 -0.90
CA TYR A 163 -3.12 -10.45 -1.73
C TYR A 163 -2.86 -11.33 -2.94
N ASP A 164 -3.61 -12.39 -3.09
CA ASP A 164 -3.60 -13.22 -4.29
C ASP A 164 -4.51 -12.59 -5.36
N ILE A 165 -3.90 -12.06 -6.42
CA ILE A 165 -4.63 -11.39 -7.51
C ILE A 165 -5.61 -12.33 -8.22
N LYS A 166 -5.35 -13.63 -8.24
CA LYS A 166 -6.16 -14.60 -8.96
C LYS A 166 -7.37 -15.07 -8.15
N THR A 167 -7.18 -15.33 -6.86
CA THR A 167 -8.27 -15.83 -6.00
C THR A 167 -9.03 -14.71 -5.28
N GLY A 168 -8.39 -13.56 -5.08
CA GLY A 168 -8.91 -12.45 -4.28
C GLY A 168 -8.69 -12.62 -2.78
N GLU A 169 -8.00 -13.66 -2.34
CA GLU A 169 -7.73 -13.94 -0.94
C GLU A 169 -6.58 -13.09 -0.40
N VAL A 170 -6.67 -12.71 0.87
CA VAL A 170 -5.59 -12.07 1.63
C VAL A 170 -5.08 -13.05 2.68
N ARG A 171 -3.78 -13.37 2.61
CA ARG A 171 -3.09 -14.22 3.57
C ARG A 171 -2.17 -13.35 4.44
N TRP A 172 -2.35 -13.43 5.75
CA TRP A 172 -1.49 -12.76 6.74
C TRP A 172 -0.17 -13.51 6.91
N LEU A 173 0.93 -12.79 7.14
CA LEU A 173 2.28 -13.32 7.32
C LEU A 173 2.67 -13.44 8.79
#